data_acbbddcbe0cf54a5b39d3889531f17fe
#
_entry.id   acbbddcbe0cf54a5b39d3889531f17fe
#
_cell.length_a   1.000
_cell.length_b   1.000
_cell.length_c   1.000
_cell.angle_alpha   90.00
_cell.angle_beta   90.00
_cell.angle_gamma   90.00
#
_symmetry.space_group_name_H-M   'P 1'
#
loop_
_entity.id
_entity.type
_entity.pdbx_description
1 polymer ?
#
loop_
_entity_poly.entity_id
_entity_poly.type
_entity_poly.pdbx_seq_one_letter_code
_entity_poly.pdbx_strand_id
1 'polypeptide(L)'
;MRKLFTAASVYLGFGLLAGVFYREFTRAMDFSEKTQLNTLHTHFLILGMFFFLIALALDNQFHISAVKGFDRWFIVHNVGLVWTIGMMVANGIVHVVSGPQAWSPMYSGIAGLGHIILTVGFVWFFMLLNKALKNREREVRKANVAV
;
A
#
# COMPACT_ATOMS: atom_id res chain seq x y z
N MET A 1 -5.68 -6.11 14.47
CA MET A 1 -6.14 -4.71 14.60
C MET A 1 -5.00 -3.70 14.79
N ARG A 2 -4.16 -3.75 15.84
CA ARG A 2 -3.08 -2.74 16.06
C ARG A 2 -2.12 -2.58 14.88
N LYS A 3 -1.67 -3.68 14.26
CA LYS A 3 -0.77 -3.63 13.09
C LYS A 3 -1.36 -2.84 11.92
N LEU A 4 -2.65 -3.01 11.64
CA LEU A 4 -3.35 -2.30 10.55
C LEU A 4 -3.46 -0.81 10.85
N PHE A 5 -3.85 -0.44 12.07
CA PHE A 5 -3.89 0.95 12.50
C PHE A 5 -2.52 1.62 12.45
N THR A 6 -1.48 0.95 12.96
CA THR A 6 -0.11 1.48 12.92
C THR A 6 0.36 1.70 11.48
N ALA A 7 0.12 0.72 10.58
CA ALA A 7 0.45 0.88 9.16
C ALA A 7 -0.27 2.07 8.54
N ALA A 8 -1.59 2.19 8.75
CA ALA A 8 -2.37 3.34 8.27
C ALA A 8 -1.80 4.67 8.76
N SER A 9 -1.46 4.78 10.05
CA SER A 9 -0.92 6.00 10.66
C SER A 9 0.46 6.36 10.10
N VAL A 10 1.32 5.36 9.90
CA VAL A 10 2.65 5.55 9.28
C VAL A 10 2.52 6.04 7.85
N TYR A 11 1.66 5.41 7.04
CA TYR A 11 1.42 5.82 5.66
C TYR A 11 0.75 7.20 5.56
N LEU A 12 -0.12 7.57 6.52
CA LEU A 12 -0.65 8.94 6.62
C LEU A 12 0.48 9.95 6.78
N GLY A 13 1.37 9.72 7.77
CA GLY A 13 2.50 10.63 8.03
C GLY A 13 3.39 10.79 6.81
N PHE A 14 3.82 9.70 6.18
CA PHE A 14 4.64 9.74 4.96
C PHE A 14 3.88 10.35 3.77
N GLY A 15 2.59 10.11 3.65
CA GLY A 15 1.77 10.70 2.59
C GLY A 15 1.71 12.22 2.67
N LEU A 16 1.51 12.77 3.87
CA LEU A 16 1.53 14.21 4.09
C LEU A 16 2.91 14.80 3.82
N LEU A 17 3.96 14.16 4.32
CA LEU A 17 5.35 14.59 4.08
C LEU A 17 5.71 14.54 2.58
N ALA A 18 5.25 13.52 1.86
CA ALA A 18 5.50 13.39 0.42
C ALA A 18 4.89 14.53 -0.40
N GLY A 19 3.71 15.02 0.00
CA GLY A 19 3.08 16.19 -0.65
C GLY A 19 3.89 17.46 -0.46
N VAL A 20 4.36 17.71 0.78
CA VAL A 20 5.24 18.86 1.08
C VAL A 20 6.58 18.70 0.37
N PHE A 21 7.19 17.51 0.43
CA PHE A 21 8.46 17.23 -0.23
C PHE A 21 8.39 17.50 -1.74
N TYR A 22 7.37 16.99 -2.43
CA TYR A 22 7.20 17.24 -3.86
C TYR A 22 7.21 18.73 -4.18
N ARG A 23 6.38 19.50 -3.47
CA ARG A 23 6.24 20.94 -3.69
C ARG A 23 7.56 21.69 -3.47
N GLU A 24 8.20 21.49 -2.32
CA GLU A 24 9.40 22.25 -1.96
C GLU A 24 10.62 21.81 -2.79
N PHE A 25 10.72 20.52 -3.10
CA PHE A 25 11.81 19.99 -3.90
C PHE A 25 11.75 20.50 -5.36
N THR A 26 10.58 20.43 -6.00
CA THR A 26 10.43 20.94 -7.37
C THR A 26 10.61 22.44 -7.46
N ARG A 27 10.15 23.18 -6.43
CA ARG A 27 10.38 24.63 -6.34
C ARG A 27 11.85 24.99 -6.18
N ALA A 28 12.58 24.27 -5.31
CA ALA A 28 14.01 24.50 -5.11
C ALA A 28 14.85 24.18 -6.34
N MET A 29 14.39 23.27 -7.18
CA MET A 29 15.05 22.85 -8.43
C MET A 29 14.56 23.64 -9.66
N ASP A 30 13.68 24.62 -9.49
CA ASP A 30 13.02 25.39 -10.58
C ASP A 30 12.41 24.46 -11.64
N PHE A 31 11.77 23.36 -11.18
CA PHE A 31 11.26 22.30 -12.04
C PHE A 31 9.74 22.40 -12.16
N SER A 32 9.23 22.57 -13.38
CA SER A 32 7.81 22.79 -13.68
C SER A 32 7.12 21.63 -14.38
N GLU A 33 7.86 20.59 -14.77
CA GLU A 33 7.30 19.42 -15.48
C GLU A 33 6.67 18.43 -14.51
N LYS A 34 5.90 17.47 -15.05
CA LYS A 34 5.29 16.40 -14.26
C LYS A 34 6.30 15.26 -14.04
N THR A 35 6.41 14.81 -12.79
CA THR A 35 7.21 13.64 -12.41
C THR A 35 6.38 12.64 -11.61
N GLN A 36 6.93 11.45 -11.32
CA GLN A 36 6.29 10.47 -10.45
C GLN A 36 6.13 10.97 -9.00
N LEU A 37 6.90 11.98 -8.57
CA LEU A 37 6.72 12.59 -7.24
C LEU A 37 5.36 13.24 -7.08
N ASN A 38 4.74 13.72 -8.17
CA ASN A 38 3.40 14.30 -8.14
C ASN A 38 2.32 13.33 -7.62
N THR A 39 2.45 12.04 -7.91
CA THR A 39 1.49 11.01 -7.50
C THR A 39 1.90 10.27 -6.23
N LEU A 40 3.06 10.60 -5.67
CA LEU A 40 3.64 9.89 -4.53
C LEU A 40 2.75 9.94 -3.29
N HIS A 41 2.27 11.14 -2.92
CA HIS A 41 1.37 11.30 -1.78
C HIS A 41 0.07 10.52 -1.94
N THR A 42 -0.46 10.44 -3.17
CA THR A 42 -1.66 9.67 -3.47
C THR A 42 -1.45 8.17 -3.24
N HIS A 43 -0.29 7.62 -3.64
CA HIS A 43 0.03 6.22 -3.39
C HIS A 43 0.14 5.92 -1.89
N PHE A 44 0.79 6.77 -1.12
CA PHE A 44 0.83 6.64 0.34
C PHE A 44 -0.56 6.70 0.97
N LEU A 45 -1.40 7.65 0.55
CA LEU A 45 -2.71 7.87 1.16
C LEU A 45 -3.72 6.80 0.74
N ILE A 46 -3.78 6.43 -0.55
CA ILE A 46 -4.81 5.50 -1.04
C ILE A 46 -4.40 4.05 -0.81
N LEU A 47 -3.19 3.65 -1.26
CA LEU A 47 -2.75 2.25 -1.17
C LEU A 47 -2.17 1.91 0.22
N GLY A 48 -1.72 2.91 0.94
CA GLY A 48 -1.25 2.75 2.32
C GLY A 48 -2.36 3.08 3.33
N MET A 49 -2.53 4.34 3.67
CA MET A 49 -3.42 4.76 4.75
C MET A 49 -4.86 4.24 4.55
N PHE A 50 -5.50 4.58 3.43
CA PHE A 50 -6.92 4.29 3.23
C PHE A 50 -7.19 2.79 3.13
N PHE A 51 -6.34 2.06 2.41
CA PHE A 51 -6.45 0.61 2.32
C PHE A 51 -6.34 -0.07 3.68
N PHE A 52 -5.37 0.32 4.53
CA PHE A 52 -5.23 -0.26 5.86
C PHE A 52 -6.35 0.16 6.82
N LEU A 53 -6.96 1.35 6.66
CA LEU A 53 -8.16 1.73 7.40
C LEU A 53 -9.36 0.88 7.00
N ILE A 54 -9.57 0.62 5.72
CA ILE A 54 -10.61 -0.30 5.24
C ILE A 54 -10.35 -1.71 5.77
N ALA A 55 -9.12 -2.20 5.67
CA ALA A 55 -8.74 -3.50 6.20
C ALA A 55 -8.98 -3.60 7.71
N LEU A 56 -8.73 -2.52 8.46
CA LEU A 56 -9.02 -2.43 9.90
C LEU A 56 -10.53 -2.51 10.19
N ALA A 57 -11.36 -1.78 9.42
CA ALA A 57 -12.81 -1.82 9.56
C ALA A 57 -13.36 -3.23 9.28
N LEU A 58 -12.86 -3.87 8.23
CA LEU A 58 -13.22 -5.26 7.88
C LEU A 58 -12.69 -6.26 8.93
N ASP A 59 -11.49 -6.03 9.49
CA ASP A 59 -10.94 -6.89 10.55
C ASP A 59 -11.77 -6.82 11.82
N ASN A 60 -12.28 -5.63 12.18
CA ASN A 60 -13.17 -5.46 13.32
C ASN A 60 -14.47 -6.26 13.17
N GLN A 61 -14.96 -6.41 11.95
CA GLN A 61 -16.23 -7.10 11.69
C GLN A 61 -16.07 -8.59 11.42
N PHE A 62 -15.00 -9.00 10.71
CA PHE A 62 -14.83 -10.36 10.19
C PHE A 62 -13.64 -11.10 10.78
N HIS A 63 -12.86 -10.47 11.68
CA HIS A 63 -11.69 -11.06 12.34
C HIS A 63 -10.65 -11.64 11.36
N ILE A 64 -10.34 -10.87 10.29
CA ILE A 64 -9.39 -11.28 9.24
C ILE A 64 -8.01 -11.58 9.84
N SER A 65 -7.60 -10.83 10.86
CA SER A 65 -6.32 -11.02 11.56
C SER A 65 -6.21 -12.35 12.29
N ALA A 66 -7.32 -13.02 12.59
CA ALA A 66 -7.33 -14.37 13.14
C ALA A 66 -7.14 -15.47 12.08
N VAL A 67 -7.24 -15.14 10.80
CA VAL A 67 -7.08 -16.10 9.71
C VAL A 67 -5.61 -16.44 9.52
N LYS A 68 -5.28 -17.76 9.49
CA LYS A 68 -3.92 -18.24 9.21
C LYS A 68 -3.39 -17.65 7.90
N GLY A 69 -2.22 -17.02 7.97
CA GLY A 69 -1.57 -16.38 6.82
C GLY A 69 -1.66 -14.86 6.82
N PHE A 70 -2.45 -14.24 7.72
CA PHE A 70 -2.59 -12.80 7.84
C PHE A 70 -1.23 -12.07 8.02
N ASP A 71 -0.38 -12.54 8.93
CA ASP A 71 0.92 -11.88 9.18
C ASP A 71 1.85 -11.93 7.97
N ARG A 72 1.86 -13.06 7.24
CA ARG A 72 2.64 -13.19 6.01
C ARG A 72 2.11 -12.27 4.92
N TRP A 73 0.80 -12.23 4.75
CA TRP A 73 0.14 -11.29 3.85
C TRP A 73 0.52 -9.84 4.19
N PHE A 74 0.43 -9.46 5.46
CA PHE A 74 0.75 -8.11 5.92
C PHE A 74 2.18 -7.70 5.52
N ILE A 75 3.15 -8.61 5.68
CA ILE A 75 4.54 -8.36 5.28
C ILE A 75 4.64 -8.21 3.77
N VAL A 76 4.10 -9.16 2.99
CA VAL A 76 4.20 -9.14 1.52
C VAL A 76 3.56 -7.89 0.94
N HIS A 77 2.38 -7.50 1.43
CA HIS A 77 1.69 -6.29 0.99
C HIS A 77 2.51 -5.02 1.27
N ASN A 78 3.06 -4.89 2.48
CA ASN A 78 3.91 -3.75 2.83
C ASN A 78 5.22 -3.73 2.01
N VAL A 79 5.85 -4.88 1.78
CA VAL A 79 7.05 -4.97 0.92
C VAL A 79 6.73 -4.47 -0.49
N GLY A 80 5.62 -4.92 -1.10
CA GLY A 80 5.21 -4.47 -2.42
C GLY A 80 4.93 -2.97 -2.47
N LEU A 81 4.25 -2.44 -1.46
CA LEU A 81 3.92 -1.02 -1.39
C LEU A 81 5.18 -0.14 -1.19
N VAL A 82 6.04 -0.50 -0.24
CA VAL A 82 7.28 0.23 0.03
C VAL A 82 8.22 0.18 -1.17
N TRP A 83 8.32 -0.97 -1.85
CA TRP A 83 9.10 -1.11 -3.08
C TRP A 83 8.57 -0.19 -4.18
N THR A 84 7.26 -0.23 -4.44
CA THR A 84 6.62 0.62 -5.46
C THR A 84 6.88 2.10 -5.19
N ILE A 85 6.62 2.55 -3.96
CA ILE A 85 6.82 3.94 -3.54
C ILE A 85 8.31 4.33 -3.61
N GLY A 86 9.21 3.46 -3.15
CA GLY A 86 10.65 3.70 -3.20
C GLY A 86 11.16 3.91 -4.63
N MET A 87 10.68 3.09 -5.56
CA MET A 87 11.04 3.26 -6.99
C MET A 87 10.42 4.51 -7.61
N MET A 88 9.23 4.92 -7.18
CA MET A 88 8.62 6.19 -7.60
C MET A 88 9.42 7.40 -7.10
N VAL A 89 9.90 7.36 -5.85
CA VAL A 89 10.79 8.40 -5.29
C VAL A 89 12.07 8.48 -6.10
N ALA A 90 12.75 7.33 -6.32
CA ALA A 90 13.99 7.26 -7.07
C ALA A 90 13.82 7.79 -8.50
N ASN A 91 12.78 7.34 -9.22
CA ASN A 91 12.48 7.81 -10.56
C ASN A 91 12.21 9.31 -10.58
N GLY A 92 11.37 9.79 -9.67
CA GLY A 92 10.98 11.18 -9.63
C GLY A 92 12.16 12.12 -9.32
N ILE A 93 13.05 11.73 -8.39
CA ILE A 93 14.26 12.51 -8.08
C ILE A 93 15.22 12.52 -9.28
N VAL A 94 15.48 11.37 -9.90
CA VAL A 94 16.34 11.28 -11.09
C VAL A 94 15.78 12.15 -12.23
N HIS A 95 14.46 12.13 -12.42
CA HIS A 95 13.82 12.95 -13.46
C HIS A 95 14.02 14.44 -13.21
N VAL A 96 13.85 14.92 -11.97
CA VAL A 96 14.03 16.33 -11.62
C VAL A 96 15.49 16.78 -11.73
N VAL A 97 16.44 15.94 -11.31
CA VAL A 97 17.87 16.32 -11.23
C VAL A 97 18.59 16.12 -12.55
N SER A 98 18.30 15.04 -13.27
CA SER A 98 19.09 14.58 -14.44
C SER A 98 18.27 14.44 -15.73
N GLY A 99 16.97 14.72 -15.65
CA GLY A 99 16.05 14.57 -16.77
C GLY A 99 15.54 13.13 -16.99
N PRO A 100 14.48 12.97 -17.80
CA PRO A 100 13.82 11.68 -18.01
C PRO A 100 14.71 10.63 -18.66
N GLN A 101 15.71 11.03 -19.44
CA GLN A 101 16.61 10.15 -20.17
C GLN A 101 17.59 9.42 -19.23
N ALA A 102 17.80 9.91 -18.01
CA ALA A 102 18.69 9.27 -17.04
C ALA A 102 18.08 8.00 -16.40
N TRP A 103 16.77 7.77 -16.57
CA TRP A 103 16.08 6.59 -16.08
C TRP A 103 16.07 5.47 -17.12
N SER A 104 16.91 4.46 -16.91
CA SER A 104 17.04 3.37 -17.89
C SER A 104 15.84 2.39 -17.87
N PRO A 105 15.56 1.67 -18.99
CA PRO A 105 14.53 0.64 -19.05
C PRO A 105 14.70 -0.48 -18.00
N MET A 106 15.94 -0.77 -17.60
CA MET A 106 16.24 -1.75 -16.55
C MET A 106 15.62 -1.34 -15.21
N TYR A 107 15.75 -0.07 -14.81
CA TYR A 107 15.13 0.43 -13.57
C TYR A 107 13.60 0.40 -13.65
N SER A 108 13.01 0.63 -14.82
CA SER A 108 11.58 0.47 -15.04
C SER A 108 11.10 -0.98 -14.81
N GLY A 109 11.90 -1.96 -15.27
CA GLY A 109 11.64 -3.38 -15.01
C GLY A 109 11.68 -3.71 -13.52
N ILE A 110 12.71 -3.22 -12.80
CA ILE A 110 12.84 -3.39 -11.35
C ILE A 110 11.67 -2.73 -10.61
N ALA A 111 11.25 -1.55 -11.04
CA ALA A 111 10.07 -0.86 -10.48
C ALA A 111 8.79 -1.69 -10.67
N GLY A 112 8.65 -2.36 -11.81
CA GLY A 112 7.52 -3.23 -12.12
C GLY A 112 7.34 -4.38 -11.13
N LEU A 113 8.42 -4.90 -10.54
CA LEU A 113 8.35 -5.96 -9.51
C LEU A 113 7.51 -5.54 -8.31
N GLY A 114 7.58 -4.28 -7.90
CA GLY A 114 6.77 -3.75 -6.80
C GLY A 114 5.28 -3.90 -7.07
N HIS A 115 4.84 -3.58 -8.28
CA HIS A 115 3.44 -3.73 -8.69
C HIS A 115 2.99 -5.21 -8.73
N ILE A 116 3.87 -6.12 -9.15
CA ILE A 116 3.58 -7.56 -9.14
C ILE A 116 3.40 -8.04 -7.70
N ILE A 117 4.32 -7.70 -6.79
CA ILE A 117 4.24 -8.07 -5.37
C ILE A 117 2.98 -7.48 -4.73
N LEU A 118 2.66 -6.22 -5.03
CA LEU A 118 1.48 -5.54 -4.53
C LEU A 118 0.19 -6.18 -5.06
N THR A 119 0.16 -6.58 -6.34
CA THR A 119 -0.97 -7.33 -6.92
C THR A 119 -1.18 -8.65 -6.19
N VAL A 120 -0.12 -9.42 -5.93
CA VAL A 120 -0.19 -10.63 -5.10
C VAL A 120 -0.73 -10.31 -3.72
N GLY A 121 -0.29 -9.20 -3.11
CA GLY A 121 -0.79 -8.72 -1.82
C GLY A 121 -2.30 -8.46 -1.83
N PHE A 122 -2.82 -7.78 -2.85
CA PHE A 122 -4.27 -7.53 -2.98
C PHE A 122 -5.06 -8.83 -3.17
N VAL A 123 -4.65 -9.68 -4.10
CA VAL A 123 -5.33 -10.98 -4.33
C VAL A 123 -5.35 -11.82 -3.04
N TRP A 124 -4.22 -11.86 -2.34
CA TRP A 124 -4.13 -12.60 -1.08
C TRP A 124 -5.04 -12.01 0.00
N PHE A 125 -5.17 -10.68 0.08
CA PHE A 125 -6.12 -10.04 1.00
C PHE A 125 -7.56 -10.50 0.75
N PHE A 126 -8.00 -10.51 -0.51
CA PHE A 126 -9.33 -11.01 -0.86
C PHE A 126 -9.53 -12.49 -0.52
N MET A 127 -8.48 -13.32 -0.65
CA MET A 127 -8.54 -14.73 -0.20
C MET A 127 -8.70 -14.83 1.32
N LEU A 128 -7.99 -14.01 2.10
CA LEU A 128 -8.13 -13.96 3.56
C LEU A 128 -9.52 -13.47 3.97
N LEU A 129 -10.01 -12.43 3.34
CA LEU A 129 -11.36 -11.89 3.57
C LEU A 129 -12.44 -12.93 3.28
N ASN A 130 -12.37 -13.61 2.14
CA ASN A 130 -13.31 -14.69 1.80
C ASN A 130 -13.29 -15.82 2.84
N LYS A 131 -12.11 -16.18 3.34
CA LYS A 131 -11.99 -17.20 4.39
C LYS A 131 -12.58 -16.73 5.72
N ALA A 132 -12.37 -15.46 6.08
CA ALA A 132 -12.95 -14.87 7.29
C ALA A 132 -14.49 -14.84 7.22
N LEU A 133 -15.05 -14.45 6.06
CA LEU A 133 -16.50 -14.46 5.80
C LEU A 133 -17.10 -15.86 5.97
N LYS A 134 -16.50 -16.88 5.34
CA LYS A 134 -16.94 -18.28 5.47
C LYS A 134 -16.89 -18.79 6.91
N ASN A 135 -15.88 -18.39 7.68
CA ASN A 135 -15.78 -18.76 9.09
C ASN A 135 -16.94 -18.16 9.88
N ARG A 136 -17.23 -16.87 9.67
CA ARG A 136 -18.33 -16.17 10.33
C ARG A 136 -19.70 -16.77 9.99
N GLU A 137 -19.95 -17.08 8.72
CA GLU A 137 -21.19 -17.75 8.29
C GLU A 137 -21.40 -19.09 9.00
N ARG A 138 -20.32 -19.88 9.17
CA ARG A 138 -20.36 -21.14 9.90
C ARG A 138 -20.68 -20.97 11.38
N GLU A 139 -20.15 -19.93 12.02
CA GLU A 139 -20.41 -19.62 13.43
C GLU A 139 -21.86 -19.23 13.64
N VAL A 140 -22.40 -18.34 12.78
CA VAL A 140 -23.82 -17.92 12.83
C VAL A 140 -24.74 -19.13 12.62
N ARG A 141 -24.43 -19.99 11.64
CA ARG A 141 -25.23 -21.19 11.37
C ARG A 141 -25.23 -22.15 12.56
N LYS A 142 -24.07 -22.36 13.22
CA LYS A 142 -24.00 -23.21 14.43
C LYS A 142 -24.81 -22.64 15.58
N ALA A 143 -24.76 -21.31 15.81
CA ALA A 143 -25.55 -20.67 16.83
C ALA A 143 -27.06 -20.84 16.62
N ASN A 144 -27.54 -20.71 15.38
CA ASN A 144 -28.95 -20.87 15.02
C ASN A 144 -29.47 -22.33 15.11
N VAL A 145 -28.59 -23.31 15.06
CA VAL A 145 -28.98 -24.75 15.21
C VAL A 145 -28.98 -25.19 16.67
N ALA A 146 -28.31 -24.44 17.55
CA ALA A 146 -28.20 -24.73 18.98
C ALA A 146 -29.34 -24.15 19.81
N VAL A 147 -30.26 -23.39 19.20
CA VAL A 147 -31.49 -22.83 19.78
C VAL A 147 -32.68 -23.67 19.32
#